data_f1e56de44ccf60168c3e0a27e62a0072
#
_entry.id   f1e56de44ccf60168c3e0a27e62a0072
#
_cell.length_a   1.000
_cell.length_b   1.000
_cell.length_c   1.000
_cell.angle_alpha   90.00
_cell.angle_beta   90.00
_cell.angle_gamma   90.00
#
_symmetry.space_group_name_H-M   'P 1'
#
loop_
_entity.id
_entity.type
_entity.pdbx_description
1 polymer ?
#
loop_
_entity_poly.entity_id
_entity_poly.type
_entity_poly.pdbx_seq_one_letter_code
_entity_poly.pdbx_strand_id
1 'polypeptide(L)'
;MKIPRSALLGAGLTVALIMGPVNASLWCQSTTQGPSSPQAHSSDSSDAEAEQARRAFGAGNYQEAISLYEELIKKAPGVAEIHSNLAAAYYFSGRFADAAREAQVALKLKPTLLNAHYFLGASLAESGYCRQAFPYLQEDFPRVKDPRLRRIIGTDALRCSMAMNHVNKALDYSRVLSREFPSDPEILYLTAHLFSDLSTQASQRLMETAPTSYQFHRMNAEVLEIQGKLPEALVEYRKVLRLDSHVPGVHYEIGSIMLQQNHDLATLREAKKEFEAELQIDPGNARAEFQLGEIAGVVRDWKDAITHFANATRLDPDMVPALVSLGEAYVSAGRVEDALAPLKRATELDPQNVDAHYRLSVAYRRLGRNHEADHELAAYKKAYETLLKIKQRIRAGVGGGESDSKAGNANQ
;
A
#
# COMPACT_ATOMS: atom_id res chain seq x y z
N MET A 1 -13.35 -1.24 25.45
CA MET A 1 -13.75 0.12 25.05
C MET A 1 -14.46 -0.02 23.72
N LYS A 2 -15.79 0.12 23.67
CA LYS A 2 -16.60 -0.12 22.47
C LYS A 2 -16.44 1.06 21.52
N ILE A 3 -15.81 0.85 20.37
CA ILE A 3 -15.77 1.81 19.27
C ILE A 3 -17.12 1.70 18.54
N PRO A 4 -17.85 2.82 18.31
CA PRO A 4 -19.15 2.76 17.65
C PRO A 4 -19.01 2.36 16.19
N ARG A 5 -19.86 1.43 15.75
CA ARG A 5 -19.96 0.87 14.39
C ARG A 5 -20.39 1.87 13.30
N SER A 6 -20.44 3.17 13.57
CA SER A 6 -20.98 4.20 12.67
C SER A 6 -19.94 4.97 11.85
N ALA A 7 -18.66 4.65 11.90
CA ALA A 7 -17.60 5.41 11.20
C ALA A 7 -17.24 4.88 9.79
N LEU A 8 -17.90 3.82 9.30
CA LEU A 8 -17.63 3.22 7.99
C LEU A 8 -18.60 3.64 6.87
N LEU A 9 -19.54 4.53 7.18
CA LEU A 9 -20.58 4.97 6.24
C LEU A 9 -20.56 6.51 6.08
N GLY A 10 -19.54 7.07 5.46
CA GLY A 10 -19.62 8.50 5.23
C GLY A 10 -18.34 9.21 4.81
N ALA A 11 -17.62 8.69 3.84
CA ALA A 11 -16.67 9.51 3.11
C ALA A 11 -16.92 9.27 1.61
N GLY A 12 -17.93 9.94 1.08
CA GLY A 12 -18.07 10.17 -0.35
C GLY A 12 -16.92 11.05 -0.81
N LEU A 13 -15.74 10.47 -1.05
CA LEU A 13 -14.69 11.11 -1.79
C LEU A 13 -15.13 11.18 -3.25
N THR A 14 -15.63 12.36 -3.66
CA THR A 14 -15.71 12.75 -5.07
C THR A 14 -14.30 12.83 -5.62
N VAL A 15 -13.75 11.67 -6.03
CA VAL A 15 -12.57 11.63 -6.87
C VAL A 15 -13.04 12.04 -8.26
N ALA A 16 -12.67 13.27 -8.67
CA ALA A 16 -12.78 13.71 -10.06
C ALA A 16 -11.84 12.81 -10.89
N LEU A 17 -12.39 11.73 -11.45
CA LEU A 17 -11.72 10.87 -12.40
C LEU A 17 -11.51 11.66 -13.69
N ILE A 18 -10.27 11.90 -14.05
CA ILE A 18 -9.86 12.34 -15.39
C ILE A 18 -10.18 11.18 -16.34
N MET A 19 -11.37 11.24 -16.93
CA MET A 19 -11.82 10.25 -17.91
C MET A 19 -11.31 10.63 -19.30
N GLY A 20 -10.40 9.84 -19.84
CA GLY A 20 -10.16 9.83 -21.28
C GLY A 20 -11.37 9.23 -22.03
N PRO A 21 -11.53 9.49 -23.35
CA PRO A 21 -12.70 9.13 -24.12
C PRO A 21 -12.95 7.60 -24.09
N VAL A 22 -14.14 7.23 -23.68
CA VAL A 22 -14.61 5.84 -23.59
C VAL A 22 -14.95 5.34 -24.99
N ASN A 23 -14.32 4.26 -25.45
CA ASN A 23 -14.78 3.54 -26.65
C ASN A 23 -16.13 2.86 -26.33
N ALA A 24 -17.21 3.50 -26.69
CA ALA A 24 -18.60 3.08 -26.42
C ALA A 24 -19.02 1.77 -27.12
N SER A 25 -18.22 1.28 -28.06
CA SER A 25 -18.56 0.14 -28.92
C SER A 25 -18.54 -1.23 -28.24
N LEU A 26 -17.98 -1.36 -27.04
CA LEU A 26 -17.85 -2.64 -26.33
C LEU A 26 -18.97 -2.94 -25.32
N TRP A 27 -19.78 -1.95 -24.97
CA TRP A 27 -20.78 -2.07 -23.89
C TRP A 27 -22.18 -2.46 -24.38
N CYS A 28 -22.46 -2.30 -25.69
CA CYS A 28 -23.72 -2.68 -26.31
C CYS A 28 -23.45 -3.76 -27.35
N GLN A 29 -23.45 -5.03 -26.94
CA GLN A 29 -23.36 -6.12 -27.91
C GLN A 29 -24.65 -6.29 -28.71
N SER A 30 -24.44 -6.32 -29.99
CA SER A 30 -25.30 -6.55 -31.14
C SER A 30 -26.39 -7.59 -30.95
N THR A 31 -27.60 -7.22 -31.35
CA THR A 31 -28.63 -8.14 -31.80
C THR A 31 -28.22 -8.75 -33.15
N THR A 32 -27.99 -10.06 -33.16
CA THR A 32 -27.88 -10.84 -34.40
C THR A 32 -29.22 -10.82 -35.12
N GLN A 33 -29.17 -10.52 -36.42
CA GLN A 33 -30.27 -10.51 -37.34
C GLN A 33 -30.96 -11.89 -37.46
N GLY A 34 -32.26 -11.94 -37.19
CA GLY A 34 -33.16 -13.00 -37.65
C GLY A 34 -34.01 -12.49 -38.83
N PRO A 35 -34.61 -13.35 -39.64
CA PRO A 35 -35.08 -12.99 -40.97
C PRO A 35 -36.32 -12.09 -40.99
N SER A 36 -36.32 -11.19 -41.93
CA SER A 36 -37.27 -10.14 -42.28
C SER A 36 -38.72 -10.58 -42.43
N SER A 37 -39.63 -9.83 -41.78
CA SER A 37 -41.03 -9.61 -42.18
C SER A 37 -41.31 -8.10 -42.16
N PRO A 38 -42.15 -7.57 -43.06
CA PRO A 38 -42.22 -6.15 -43.40
C PRO A 38 -43.20 -5.38 -42.48
N GLN A 39 -42.65 -4.70 -41.49
CA GLN A 39 -43.28 -3.55 -40.82
C GLN A 39 -42.25 -2.43 -40.68
N ALA A 40 -42.02 -1.69 -41.75
CA ALA A 40 -40.82 -0.91 -41.99
C ALA A 40 -40.97 0.60 -41.75
N HIS A 41 -41.73 1.11 -40.80
CA HIS A 41 -41.76 2.55 -40.52
C HIS A 41 -41.74 2.99 -39.05
N SER A 42 -41.80 2.09 -38.07
CA SER A 42 -41.65 2.44 -36.64
C SER A 42 -40.31 1.97 -36.03
N SER A 43 -39.60 1.07 -36.67
CA SER A 43 -38.31 0.52 -36.20
C SER A 43 -37.15 1.50 -36.38
N ASP A 44 -37.10 2.24 -37.48
CA ASP A 44 -35.98 3.13 -37.79
C ASP A 44 -35.85 4.28 -36.77
N SER A 45 -36.97 4.81 -36.25
CA SER A 45 -36.89 5.90 -35.25
C SER A 45 -36.46 5.42 -33.85
N SER A 46 -36.93 4.23 -33.44
CA SER A 46 -36.58 3.63 -32.15
C SER A 46 -35.11 3.20 -32.11
N ASP A 47 -34.59 2.69 -33.21
CA ASP A 47 -33.19 2.29 -33.35
C ASP A 47 -32.25 3.51 -33.34
N ALA A 48 -32.67 4.61 -33.99
CA ALA A 48 -31.92 5.89 -33.94
C ALA A 48 -31.90 6.50 -32.53
N GLU A 49 -33.02 6.47 -31.79
CA GLU A 49 -33.10 6.94 -30.42
C GLU A 49 -32.25 6.05 -29.47
N ALA A 50 -32.26 4.74 -29.63
CA ALA A 50 -31.45 3.81 -28.88
C ALA A 50 -29.94 4.06 -29.13
N GLU A 51 -29.57 4.37 -30.38
CA GLU A 51 -28.20 4.72 -30.73
C GLU A 51 -27.78 6.09 -30.10
N GLN A 52 -28.69 7.04 -30.09
CA GLN A 52 -28.46 8.33 -29.43
C GLN A 52 -28.22 8.12 -27.92
N ALA A 53 -29.05 7.31 -27.26
CA ALA A 53 -28.87 6.99 -25.82
C ALA A 53 -27.52 6.30 -25.57
N ARG A 54 -27.10 5.38 -26.42
CA ARG A 54 -25.77 4.73 -26.32
C ARG A 54 -24.62 5.74 -26.50
N ARG A 55 -24.75 6.69 -27.44
CA ARG A 55 -23.73 7.75 -27.63
C ARG A 55 -23.64 8.68 -26.44
N ALA A 56 -24.77 9.12 -25.87
CA ALA A 56 -24.80 9.93 -24.66
C ALA A 56 -24.15 9.20 -23.50
N PHE A 57 -24.47 7.92 -23.30
CA PHE A 57 -23.83 7.08 -22.29
C PHE A 57 -22.31 6.97 -22.50
N GLY A 58 -21.88 6.66 -23.73
CA GLY A 58 -20.46 6.54 -24.08
C GLY A 58 -19.67 7.85 -23.95
N ALA A 59 -20.34 9.01 -24.07
CA ALA A 59 -19.76 10.32 -23.84
C ALA A 59 -19.71 10.71 -22.35
N GLY A 60 -20.26 9.87 -21.45
CA GLY A 60 -20.35 10.18 -20.02
C GLY A 60 -21.55 11.08 -19.65
N ASN A 61 -22.40 11.42 -20.60
CA ASN A 61 -23.62 12.23 -20.40
C ASN A 61 -24.73 11.35 -19.81
N TYR A 62 -24.51 10.83 -18.60
CA TYR A 62 -25.42 9.81 -18.01
C TYR A 62 -26.83 10.34 -17.82
N GLN A 63 -27.01 11.63 -17.49
CA GLN A 63 -28.34 12.22 -17.30
C GLN A 63 -29.13 12.26 -18.61
N GLU A 64 -28.50 12.61 -19.72
CA GLU A 64 -29.12 12.56 -21.05
C GLU A 64 -29.43 11.13 -21.45
N ALA A 65 -28.49 10.19 -21.24
CA ALA A 65 -28.71 8.77 -21.50
C ALA A 65 -29.90 8.21 -20.72
N ILE A 66 -30.02 8.56 -19.42
CA ILE A 66 -31.17 8.17 -18.58
C ILE A 66 -32.48 8.64 -19.21
N SER A 67 -32.60 9.92 -19.55
CA SER A 67 -33.83 10.49 -20.15
C SER A 67 -34.20 9.78 -21.44
N LEU A 68 -33.21 9.51 -22.29
CA LEU A 68 -33.48 8.79 -23.58
C LEU A 68 -33.89 7.34 -23.35
N TYR A 69 -33.24 6.62 -22.40
CA TYR A 69 -33.66 5.24 -22.11
C TYR A 69 -35.04 5.18 -21.41
N GLU A 70 -35.39 6.14 -20.55
CA GLU A 70 -36.74 6.24 -19.95
C GLU A 70 -37.82 6.44 -21.04
N GLU A 71 -37.57 7.25 -22.08
CA GLU A 71 -38.50 7.42 -23.21
C GLU A 71 -38.59 6.14 -24.05
N LEU A 72 -37.48 5.44 -24.26
CA LEU A 72 -37.48 4.16 -25.00
C LEU A 72 -38.27 3.09 -24.21
N ILE A 73 -38.19 3.04 -22.89
CA ILE A 73 -38.98 2.10 -22.09
C ILE A 73 -40.47 2.37 -22.20
N LYS A 74 -40.92 3.62 -22.30
CA LYS A 74 -42.36 3.96 -22.52
C LYS A 74 -42.85 3.38 -23.82
N LYS A 75 -42.01 3.35 -24.86
CA LYS A 75 -42.34 2.81 -26.18
C LYS A 75 -42.21 1.29 -26.24
N ALA A 76 -41.24 0.71 -25.53
CA ALA A 76 -40.88 -0.71 -25.59
C ALA A 76 -40.57 -1.31 -24.22
N PRO A 77 -41.53 -1.42 -23.29
CA PRO A 77 -41.31 -1.83 -21.90
C PRO A 77 -40.90 -3.30 -21.73
N GLY A 78 -41.01 -4.12 -22.77
CA GLY A 78 -40.63 -5.54 -22.74
C GLY A 78 -39.19 -5.83 -23.19
N VAL A 79 -38.38 -4.82 -23.50
CA VAL A 79 -37.03 -5.01 -24.03
C VAL A 79 -35.99 -4.98 -22.88
N ALA A 80 -35.51 -6.14 -22.49
CA ALA A 80 -34.57 -6.31 -21.36
C ALA A 80 -33.29 -5.50 -21.51
N GLU A 81 -32.79 -5.38 -22.72
CA GLU A 81 -31.54 -4.64 -23.03
C GLU A 81 -31.66 -3.14 -22.72
N ILE A 82 -32.85 -2.53 -22.94
CA ILE A 82 -33.07 -1.11 -22.62
C ILE A 82 -33.06 -0.92 -21.12
N HIS A 83 -33.73 -1.77 -20.34
CA HIS A 83 -33.69 -1.75 -18.87
C HIS A 83 -32.26 -1.95 -18.33
N SER A 84 -31.50 -2.87 -18.94
CA SER A 84 -30.09 -3.11 -18.55
C SER A 84 -29.21 -1.90 -18.82
N ASN A 85 -29.39 -1.23 -19.97
CA ASN A 85 -28.64 -0.01 -20.31
C ASN A 85 -29.04 1.17 -19.41
N LEU A 86 -30.31 1.30 -19.06
CA LEU A 86 -30.76 2.28 -18.09
C LEU A 86 -30.18 2.01 -16.70
N ALA A 87 -30.11 0.74 -16.29
CA ALA A 87 -29.45 0.36 -15.05
C ALA A 87 -27.98 0.79 -15.01
N ALA A 88 -27.25 0.57 -16.13
CA ALA A 88 -25.88 1.05 -16.25
C ALA A 88 -25.78 2.58 -16.14
N ALA A 89 -26.67 3.33 -16.81
CA ALA A 89 -26.67 4.79 -16.77
C ALA A 89 -26.98 5.32 -15.35
N TYR A 90 -27.92 4.70 -14.65
CA TYR A 90 -28.19 5.00 -13.24
C TYR A 90 -27.00 4.69 -12.34
N TYR A 91 -26.33 3.54 -12.54
CA TYR A 91 -25.15 3.18 -11.76
C TYR A 91 -24.04 4.23 -11.87
N PHE A 92 -23.66 4.60 -13.11
CA PHE A 92 -22.62 5.59 -13.34
C PHE A 92 -23.01 7.03 -12.96
N SER A 93 -24.31 7.31 -12.81
CA SER A 93 -24.81 8.57 -12.24
C SER A 93 -24.90 8.56 -10.71
N GLY A 94 -24.52 7.47 -10.03
CA GLY A 94 -24.60 7.31 -8.57
C GLY A 94 -26.01 6.97 -8.04
N ARG A 95 -27.00 6.72 -8.93
CA ARG A 95 -28.38 6.37 -8.56
C ARG A 95 -28.53 4.86 -8.38
N PHE A 96 -27.79 4.30 -7.40
CA PHE A 96 -27.65 2.85 -7.23
C PHE A 96 -28.98 2.11 -6.96
N ALA A 97 -29.88 2.71 -6.20
CA ALA A 97 -31.20 2.11 -5.95
C ALA A 97 -32.05 1.99 -7.21
N ASP A 98 -32.01 2.99 -8.09
CA ASP A 98 -32.68 2.99 -9.38
C ASP A 98 -32.03 1.98 -10.33
N ALA A 99 -30.70 1.93 -10.34
CA ALA A 99 -29.93 0.96 -11.12
C ALA A 99 -30.30 -0.49 -10.74
N ALA A 100 -30.40 -0.79 -9.44
CA ALA A 100 -30.78 -2.12 -8.98
C ALA A 100 -32.19 -2.50 -9.39
N ARG A 101 -33.16 -1.55 -9.35
CA ARG A 101 -34.55 -1.80 -9.81
C ARG A 101 -34.59 -2.14 -11.29
N GLU A 102 -33.96 -1.33 -12.13
CA GLU A 102 -33.98 -1.55 -13.58
C GLU A 102 -33.24 -2.84 -13.97
N ALA A 103 -32.13 -3.14 -13.31
CA ALA A 103 -31.42 -4.41 -13.51
C ALA A 103 -32.30 -5.63 -13.13
N GLN A 104 -33.10 -5.54 -12.05
CA GLN A 104 -34.06 -6.59 -11.68
C GLN A 104 -35.17 -6.75 -12.72
N VAL A 105 -35.66 -5.65 -13.29
CA VAL A 105 -36.65 -5.71 -14.40
C VAL A 105 -36.03 -6.40 -15.62
N ALA A 106 -34.83 -5.99 -16.00
CA ALA A 106 -34.10 -6.60 -17.10
C ALA A 106 -33.93 -8.13 -16.91
N LEU A 107 -33.57 -8.58 -15.71
CA LEU A 107 -33.40 -10.01 -15.40
C LEU A 107 -34.73 -10.78 -15.32
N LYS A 108 -35.82 -10.15 -14.97
CA LYS A 108 -37.15 -10.78 -15.06
C LYS A 108 -37.56 -11.02 -16.51
N LEU A 109 -37.20 -10.10 -17.42
CA LEU A 109 -37.46 -10.22 -18.86
C LEU A 109 -36.48 -11.21 -19.50
N LYS A 110 -35.21 -11.17 -19.15
CA LYS A 110 -34.16 -12.01 -19.71
C LYS A 110 -33.16 -12.42 -18.61
N PRO A 111 -33.33 -13.57 -17.93
CA PRO A 111 -32.54 -14.00 -16.81
C PRO A 111 -31.03 -14.20 -17.12
N THR A 112 -30.66 -14.39 -18.40
CA THR A 112 -29.28 -14.62 -18.83
C THR A 112 -28.54 -13.35 -19.25
N LEU A 113 -29.11 -12.18 -19.03
CA LEU A 113 -28.52 -10.91 -19.45
C LEU A 113 -27.37 -10.48 -18.53
N LEU A 114 -26.14 -10.77 -18.94
CA LEU A 114 -24.93 -10.58 -18.13
C LEU A 114 -24.76 -9.15 -17.61
N ASN A 115 -24.99 -8.14 -18.46
CA ASN A 115 -24.84 -6.74 -18.02
C ASN A 115 -25.81 -6.38 -16.89
N ALA A 116 -27.06 -6.88 -16.95
CA ALA A 116 -28.04 -6.67 -15.88
C ALA A 116 -27.61 -7.37 -14.58
N HIS A 117 -27.01 -8.56 -14.66
CA HIS A 117 -26.38 -9.24 -13.52
C HIS A 117 -25.28 -8.38 -12.90
N TYR A 118 -24.35 -7.88 -13.70
CA TYR A 118 -23.23 -7.07 -13.25
C TYR A 118 -23.70 -5.82 -12.52
N PHE A 119 -24.63 -5.07 -13.12
CA PHE A 119 -25.13 -3.83 -12.52
C PHE A 119 -26.06 -4.06 -11.34
N LEU A 120 -26.76 -5.19 -11.25
CA LEU A 120 -27.49 -5.54 -10.06
C LEU A 120 -26.55 -5.80 -8.88
N GLY A 121 -25.54 -6.65 -9.06
CA GLY A 121 -24.56 -6.96 -8.03
C GLY A 121 -23.83 -5.71 -7.54
N ALA A 122 -23.29 -4.91 -8.46
CA ALA A 122 -22.57 -3.68 -8.13
C ALA A 122 -23.49 -2.66 -7.46
N SER A 123 -24.71 -2.45 -7.95
CA SER A 123 -25.64 -1.46 -7.34
C SER A 123 -26.09 -1.85 -5.94
N LEU A 124 -26.29 -3.14 -5.70
CA LEU A 124 -26.59 -3.63 -4.35
C LEU A 124 -25.41 -3.45 -3.39
N ALA A 125 -24.17 -3.67 -3.88
CA ALA A 125 -22.97 -3.46 -3.09
C ALA A 125 -22.77 -1.99 -2.72
N GLU A 126 -22.88 -1.08 -3.68
CA GLU A 126 -22.77 0.37 -3.47
C GLU A 126 -23.90 0.89 -2.55
N SER A 127 -25.06 0.26 -2.55
CA SER A 127 -26.16 0.55 -1.62
C SER A 127 -25.98 -0.08 -0.22
N GLY A 128 -24.87 -0.79 0.02
CA GLY A 128 -24.59 -1.43 1.32
C GLY A 128 -25.27 -2.78 1.53
N TYR A 129 -25.98 -3.31 0.55
CA TYR A 129 -26.69 -4.60 0.64
C TYR A 129 -25.76 -5.78 0.29
N CYS A 130 -24.59 -5.85 0.93
CA CYS A 130 -23.54 -6.83 0.62
C CYS A 130 -24.02 -8.28 0.64
N ARG A 131 -24.92 -8.65 1.58
CA ARG A 131 -25.46 -10.02 1.64
C ARG A 131 -26.26 -10.40 0.37
N GLN A 132 -26.95 -9.43 -0.24
CA GLN A 132 -27.71 -9.64 -1.47
C GLN A 132 -26.83 -9.52 -2.71
N ALA A 133 -25.84 -8.63 -2.68
CA ALA A 133 -24.89 -8.38 -3.76
C ALA A 133 -23.95 -9.56 -4.02
N PHE A 134 -23.46 -10.17 -2.92
CA PHE A 134 -22.33 -11.09 -2.97
C PHE A 134 -22.51 -12.31 -3.88
N PRO A 135 -23.68 -12.98 -3.96
CA PRO A 135 -23.90 -14.07 -4.91
C PRO A 135 -23.66 -13.65 -6.36
N TYR A 136 -24.17 -12.48 -6.78
CA TYR A 136 -23.95 -11.91 -8.10
C TYR A 136 -22.47 -11.60 -8.34
N LEU A 137 -21.83 -10.89 -7.42
CA LEU A 137 -20.42 -10.51 -7.55
C LEU A 137 -19.50 -11.73 -7.64
N GLN A 138 -19.76 -12.77 -6.84
CA GLN A 138 -18.98 -14.00 -6.84
C GLN A 138 -19.14 -14.79 -8.15
N GLU A 139 -20.34 -14.85 -8.70
CA GLU A 139 -20.63 -15.52 -9.96
C GLU A 139 -20.04 -14.76 -11.16
N ASP A 140 -20.14 -13.44 -11.12
CA ASP A 140 -19.82 -12.57 -12.24
C ASP A 140 -18.32 -12.27 -12.37
N PHE A 141 -17.60 -12.11 -11.28
CA PHE A 141 -16.19 -11.70 -11.27
C PHE A 141 -15.31 -12.55 -12.22
N PRO A 142 -15.38 -13.88 -12.25
CA PRO A 142 -14.58 -14.68 -13.17
C PRO A 142 -15.02 -14.57 -14.64
N ARG A 143 -16.25 -14.11 -14.92
CA ARG A 143 -16.82 -14.01 -16.27
C ARG A 143 -16.57 -12.67 -16.94
N VAL A 144 -16.35 -11.62 -16.13
CA VAL A 144 -16.11 -10.26 -16.63
C VAL A 144 -14.74 -10.16 -17.28
N LYS A 145 -14.74 -9.82 -18.59
CA LYS A 145 -13.51 -9.62 -19.36
C LYS A 145 -13.12 -8.14 -19.50
N ASP A 146 -14.09 -7.23 -19.44
CA ASP A 146 -13.81 -5.81 -19.49
C ASP A 146 -13.05 -5.36 -18.21
N PRO A 147 -11.85 -4.77 -18.33
CA PRO A 147 -11.02 -4.44 -17.16
C PRO A 147 -11.68 -3.46 -16.20
N ARG A 148 -12.50 -2.52 -16.68
CA ARG A 148 -13.17 -1.52 -15.85
C ARG A 148 -14.28 -2.15 -15.01
N LEU A 149 -15.14 -2.97 -15.66
CA LEU A 149 -16.15 -3.74 -14.93
C LEU A 149 -15.52 -4.75 -13.98
N ARG A 150 -14.48 -5.41 -14.43
CA ARG A 150 -13.75 -6.37 -13.58
C ARG A 150 -13.19 -5.71 -12.34
N ARG A 151 -12.65 -4.50 -12.47
CA ARG A 151 -12.22 -3.67 -11.33
C ARG A 151 -13.41 -3.37 -10.40
N ILE A 152 -14.52 -2.85 -10.92
CA ILE A 152 -15.71 -2.51 -10.13
C ILE A 152 -16.23 -3.75 -9.37
N ILE A 153 -16.55 -4.81 -10.09
CA ILE A 153 -17.14 -6.03 -9.50
C ILE A 153 -16.20 -6.69 -8.51
N GLY A 154 -14.89 -6.73 -8.83
CA GLY A 154 -13.88 -7.27 -7.93
C GLY A 154 -13.71 -6.46 -6.66
N THR A 155 -13.67 -5.14 -6.76
CA THR A 155 -13.57 -4.22 -5.62
C THR A 155 -14.80 -4.33 -4.72
N ASP A 156 -16.01 -4.40 -5.30
CA ASP A 156 -17.24 -4.60 -4.57
C ASP A 156 -17.29 -5.98 -3.88
N ALA A 157 -16.81 -7.02 -4.57
CA ALA A 157 -16.70 -8.36 -4.00
C ALA A 157 -15.72 -8.41 -2.82
N LEU A 158 -14.57 -7.72 -2.94
CA LEU A 158 -13.60 -7.57 -1.85
C LEU A 158 -14.24 -6.83 -0.66
N ARG A 159 -14.84 -5.67 -0.90
CA ARG A 159 -15.50 -4.83 0.12
C ARG A 159 -16.62 -5.60 0.83
N CYS A 160 -17.48 -6.27 0.08
CA CYS A 160 -18.54 -7.07 0.65
C CYS A 160 -18.03 -8.30 1.41
N SER A 161 -16.97 -8.96 0.94
CA SER A 161 -16.34 -10.06 1.66
C SER A 161 -15.80 -9.61 3.02
N MET A 162 -15.14 -8.44 3.07
CA MET A 162 -14.68 -7.84 4.32
C MET A 162 -15.84 -7.52 5.26
N ALA A 163 -16.88 -6.84 4.76
CA ALA A 163 -18.05 -6.47 5.55
C ALA A 163 -18.80 -7.67 6.15
N MET A 164 -18.78 -8.82 5.47
CA MET A 164 -19.39 -10.07 5.93
C MET A 164 -18.43 -10.98 6.70
N ASN A 165 -17.19 -10.56 6.92
CA ASN A 165 -16.13 -11.37 7.54
C ASN A 165 -15.83 -12.70 6.80
N HIS A 166 -15.97 -12.70 5.49
CA HIS A 166 -15.62 -13.83 4.62
C HIS A 166 -14.12 -13.77 4.28
N VAL A 167 -13.26 -13.99 5.29
CA VAL A 167 -11.81 -13.75 5.24
C VAL A 167 -11.13 -14.41 4.03
N ASN A 168 -11.39 -15.69 3.77
CA ASN A 168 -10.76 -16.40 2.66
C ASN A 168 -11.12 -15.79 1.30
N LYS A 169 -12.38 -15.40 1.12
CA LYS A 169 -12.83 -14.73 -0.11
C LYS A 169 -12.22 -13.34 -0.26
N ALA A 170 -12.16 -12.57 0.83
CA ALA A 170 -11.50 -11.27 0.81
C ALA A 170 -10.01 -11.37 0.41
N LEU A 171 -9.28 -12.35 0.95
CA LEU A 171 -7.89 -12.63 0.58
C LEU A 171 -7.74 -13.03 -0.90
N ASP A 172 -8.67 -13.88 -1.42
CA ASP A 172 -8.65 -14.28 -2.83
C ASP A 172 -8.87 -13.09 -3.77
N TYR A 173 -9.89 -12.26 -3.49
CA TYR A 173 -10.15 -11.05 -4.28
C TYR A 173 -8.99 -10.05 -4.19
N SER A 174 -8.47 -9.79 -2.99
CA SER A 174 -7.33 -8.89 -2.79
C SER A 174 -6.11 -9.35 -3.61
N ARG A 175 -5.78 -10.65 -3.58
CA ARG A 175 -4.64 -11.20 -4.33
C ARG A 175 -4.80 -11.02 -5.85
N VAL A 176 -5.99 -11.31 -6.39
CA VAL A 176 -6.25 -11.17 -7.82
C VAL A 176 -6.20 -9.71 -8.25
N LEU A 177 -6.91 -8.84 -7.49
CA LEU A 177 -6.99 -7.41 -7.80
C LEU A 177 -5.64 -6.71 -7.69
N SER A 178 -4.84 -6.99 -6.66
CA SER A 178 -3.51 -6.41 -6.51
C SER A 178 -2.56 -6.80 -7.65
N ARG A 179 -2.72 -7.99 -8.21
CA ARG A 179 -1.95 -8.42 -9.39
C ARG A 179 -2.41 -7.77 -10.68
N GLU A 180 -3.74 -7.63 -10.87
CA GLU A 180 -4.32 -7.06 -12.10
C GLU A 180 -4.24 -5.52 -12.11
N PHE A 181 -4.33 -4.88 -10.94
CA PHE A 181 -4.36 -3.43 -10.77
C PHE A 181 -3.39 -2.96 -9.66
N PRO A 182 -2.07 -3.16 -9.82
CA PRO A 182 -1.08 -3.00 -8.75
C PRO A 182 -0.94 -1.57 -8.22
N SER A 183 -1.35 -0.57 -8.99
CA SER A 183 -1.25 0.85 -8.63
C SER A 183 -2.62 1.51 -8.36
N ASP A 184 -3.70 0.73 -8.28
CA ASP A 184 -5.02 1.28 -8.01
C ASP A 184 -5.16 1.68 -6.54
N PRO A 185 -5.43 2.98 -6.23
CA PRO A 185 -5.44 3.46 -4.86
C PRO A 185 -6.54 2.83 -3.99
N GLU A 186 -7.70 2.51 -4.57
CA GLU A 186 -8.82 1.90 -3.83
C GLU A 186 -8.50 0.45 -3.46
N ILE A 187 -7.93 -0.30 -4.40
CA ILE A 187 -7.52 -1.69 -4.16
C ILE A 187 -6.40 -1.74 -3.13
N LEU A 188 -5.41 -0.85 -3.23
CA LEU A 188 -4.34 -0.72 -2.23
C LEU A 188 -4.90 -0.38 -0.85
N TYR A 189 -5.85 0.57 -0.77
CA TYR A 189 -6.52 0.96 0.47
C TYR A 189 -7.28 -0.21 1.10
N LEU A 190 -8.15 -0.89 0.34
CA LEU A 190 -8.92 -2.03 0.83
C LEU A 190 -8.02 -3.18 1.26
N THR A 191 -6.95 -3.44 0.51
CA THR A 191 -5.96 -4.48 0.84
C THR A 191 -5.24 -4.16 2.16
N ALA A 192 -4.83 -2.91 2.35
CA ALA A 192 -4.20 -2.46 3.59
C ALA A 192 -5.15 -2.62 4.79
N HIS A 193 -6.43 -2.23 4.63
CA HIS A 193 -7.44 -2.42 5.67
C HIS A 193 -7.71 -3.89 5.99
N LEU A 194 -7.81 -4.75 4.96
CA LEU A 194 -7.97 -6.19 5.15
C LEU A 194 -6.84 -6.77 6.01
N PHE A 195 -5.58 -6.46 5.70
CA PHE A 195 -4.45 -6.96 6.48
C PHE A 195 -4.39 -6.37 7.88
N SER A 196 -4.76 -5.09 8.05
CA SER A 196 -4.86 -4.45 9.37
C SER A 196 -5.90 -5.14 10.25
N ASP A 197 -7.08 -5.41 9.71
CA ASP A 197 -8.16 -6.10 10.43
C ASP A 197 -7.74 -7.52 10.83
N LEU A 198 -7.10 -8.26 9.91
CA LEU A 198 -6.60 -9.60 10.17
C LEU A 198 -5.50 -9.61 11.24
N SER A 199 -4.58 -8.65 11.17
CA SER A 199 -3.53 -8.47 12.18
C SER A 199 -4.13 -8.19 13.56
N THR A 200 -5.12 -7.29 13.61
CA THR A 200 -5.83 -6.94 14.86
C THR A 200 -6.55 -8.16 15.45
N GLN A 201 -7.27 -8.92 14.61
CA GLN A 201 -7.97 -10.12 15.06
C GLN A 201 -7.00 -11.20 15.56
N ALA A 202 -5.87 -11.40 14.87
CA ALA A 202 -4.85 -12.35 15.28
C ALA A 202 -4.21 -11.93 16.62
N SER A 203 -3.89 -10.66 16.78
CA SER A 203 -3.30 -10.09 18.00
C SER A 203 -4.27 -10.23 19.18
N GLN A 204 -5.55 -9.91 18.97
CA GLN A 204 -6.58 -10.07 19.99
C GLN A 204 -6.73 -11.55 20.39
N ARG A 205 -6.74 -12.46 19.42
CA ARG A 205 -6.84 -13.90 19.69
C ARG A 205 -5.62 -14.41 20.45
N LEU A 206 -4.41 -13.93 20.13
CA LEU A 206 -3.20 -14.26 20.88
C LEU A 206 -3.31 -13.79 22.33
N MET A 207 -3.79 -12.57 22.56
CA MET A 207 -4.01 -12.02 23.89
C MET A 207 -5.04 -12.83 24.71
N GLU A 208 -6.10 -13.32 24.06
CA GLU A 208 -7.16 -14.09 24.73
C GLU A 208 -6.75 -15.53 25.03
N THR A 209 -6.00 -16.17 24.13
CA THR A 209 -5.69 -17.61 24.20
C THR A 209 -4.35 -17.93 24.83
N ALA A 210 -3.37 -17.02 24.74
CA ALA A 210 -2.01 -17.28 25.21
C ALA A 210 -1.33 -16.02 25.82
N PRO A 211 -1.95 -15.35 26.82
CA PRO A 211 -1.49 -14.06 27.36
C PRO A 211 -0.14 -14.13 28.12
N THR A 212 0.34 -15.34 28.43
CA THR A 212 1.63 -15.58 29.11
C THR A 212 2.68 -16.17 28.18
N SER A 213 2.40 -16.30 26.90
CA SER A 213 3.36 -16.83 25.92
C SER A 213 4.44 -15.79 25.56
N TYR A 214 5.60 -16.28 25.13
CA TYR A 214 6.65 -15.37 24.68
C TYR A 214 6.22 -14.58 23.45
N GLN A 215 5.39 -15.15 22.57
CA GLN A 215 4.83 -14.48 21.40
C GLN A 215 3.98 -13.26 21.79
N PHE A 216 3.14 -13.40 22.82
CA PHE A 216 2.35 -12.28 23.34
C PHE A 216 3.25 -11.17 23.89
N HIS A 217 4.26 -11.52 24.73
CA HIS A 217 5.18 -10.55 25.28
C HIS A 217 6.00 -9.87 24.20
N ARG A 218 6.44 -10.60 23.15
CA ARG A 218 7.14 -10.02 22.00
C ARG A 218 6.26 -9.00 21.28
N MET A 219 5.04 -9.38 20.93
CA MET A 219 4.08 -8.50 20.27
C MET A 219 3.80 -7.23 21.11
N ASN A 220 3.66 -7.39 22.44
CA ASN A 220 3.44 -6.26 23.34
C ASN A 220 4.65 -5.34 23.39
N ALA A 221 5.87 -5.88 23.39
CA ALA A 221 7.11 -5.12 23.32
C ALA A 221 7.20 -4.30 22.02
N GLU A 222 6.92 -4.91 20.87
CA GLU A 222 6.92 -4.24 19.56
C GLU A 222 5.89 -3.09 19.52
N VAL A 223 4.70 -3.27 20.09
CA VAL A 223 3.68 -2.22 20.19
C VAL A 223 4.15 -1.07 21.10
N LEU A 224 4.76 -1.37 22.25
CA LEU A 224 5.30 -0.36 23.16
C LEU A 224 6.45 0.43 22.53
N GLU A 225 7.29 -0.22 21.75
CA GLU A 225 8.36 0.42 20.99
C GLU A 225 7.83 1.41 19.95
N ILE A 226 6.83 1.02 19.16
CA ILE A 226 6.14 1.91 18.20
C ILE A 226 5.53 3.13 18.92
N GLN A 227 5.05 2.95 20.17
CA GLN A 227 4.51 4.05 20.99
C GLN A 227 5.61 4.91 21.63
N GLY A 228 6.89 4.60 21.43
CA GLY A 228 8.02 5.28 22.07
C GLY A 228 8.19 4.97 23.56
N LYS A 229 7.48 3.96 24.09
CA LYS A 229 7.57 3.52 25.49
C LYS A 229 8.70 2.50 25.66
N LEU A 230 9.91 2.96 25.38
CA LEU A 230 11.10 2.12 25.34
C LEU A 230 11.43 1.39 26.64
N PRO A 231 11.31 2.01 27.85
CA PRO A 231 11.54 1.28 29.10
C PRO A 231 10.58 0.11 29.32
N GLU A 232 9.30 0.30 28.98
CA GLU A 232 8.27 -0.74 29.09
C GLU A 232 8.50 -1.86 28.04
N ALA A 233 8.92 -1.49 26.83
CA ALA A 233 9.28 -2.46 25.79
C ALA A 233 10.43 -3.38 26.24
N LEU A 234 11.49 -2.81 26.88
CA LEU A 234 12.58 -3.59 27.44
C LEU A 234 12.11 -4.60 28.50
N VAL A 235 11.14 -4.23 29.33
CA VAL A 235 10.57 -5.15 30.34
C VAL A 235 9.89 -6.34 29.64
N GLU A 236 9.15 -6.08 28.60
CA GLU A 236 8.46 -7.12 27.85
C GLU A 236 9.44 -8.02 27.06
N TYR A 237 10.44 -7.47 26.39
CA TYR A 237 11.49 -8.27 25.72
C TYR A 237 12.26 -9.15 26.71
N ARG A 238 12.58 -8.66 27.91
CA ARG A 238 13.19 -9.48 28.95
C ARG A 238 12.27 -10.59 29.46
N LYS A 239 10.93 -10.43 29.40
CA LYS A 239 10.00 -11.52 29.68
C LYS A 239 10.06 -12.58 28.59
N VAL A 240 10.20 -12.19 27.32
CA VAL A 240 10.41 -13.13 26.21
C VAL A 240 11.61 -14.03 26.51
N LEU A 241 12.78 -13.44 26.82
CA LEU A 241 14.01 -14.21 27.09
C LEU A 241 13.94 -15.09 28.35
N ARG A 242 13.11 -14.71 29.34
CA ARG A 242 12.88 -15.59 30.50
C ARG A 242 12.03 -16.83 30.17
N LEU A 243 11.16 -16.71 29.17
CA LEU A 243 10.30 -17.82 28.73
C LEU A 243 11.00 -18.70 27.68
N ASP A 244 11.73 -18.08 26.78
CA ASP A 244 12.56 -18.74 25.79
C ASP A 244 13.78 -17.85 25.47
N SER A 245 14.96 -18.30 25.92
CA SER A 245 16.21 -17.56 25.76
C SER A 245 16.80 -17.60 24.34
N HIS A 246 16.21 -18.38 23.44
CA HIS A 246 16.73 -18.60 22.08
C HIS A 246 15.84 -17.98 21.01
N VAL A 247 14.97 -17.04 21.35
CA VAL A 247 14.11 -16.34 20.37
C VAL A 247 14.95 -15.38 19.53
N PRO A 248 15.11 -15.61 18.22
CA PRO A 248 15.95 -14.76 17.39
C PRO A 248 15.40 -13.33 17.30
N GLY A 249 16.30 -12.36 17.26
CA GLY A 249 16.02 -10.93 17.15
C GLY A 249 15.77 -10.23 18.47
N VAL A 250 15.46 -10.94 19.55
CA VAL A 250 15.08 -10.29 20.82
C VAL A 250 16.27 -9.62 21.51
N HIS A 251 17.42 -10.26 21.52
CA HIS A 251 18.65 -9.66 22.03
C HIS A 251 19.05 -8.44 21.21
N TYR A 252 18.87 -8.50 19.86
CA TYR A 252 19.11 -7.35 18.99
C TYR A 252 18.22 -6.15 19.38
N GLU A 253 16.91 -6.35 19.57
CA GLU A 253 16.00 -5.26 19.93
C GLU A 253 16.33 -4.68 21.31
N ILE A 254 16.69 -5.51 22.30
CA ILE A 254 17.14 -5.05 23.62
C ILE A 254 18.37 -4.14 23.47
N GLY A 255 19.40 -4.60 22.77
CA GLY A 255 20.62 -3.82 22.55
C GLY A 255 20.33 -2.50 21.79
N SER A 256 19.48 -2.53 20.79
CA SER A 256 19.06 -1.36 20.00
C SER A 256 18.31 -0.33 20.86
N ILE A 257 17.38 -0.77 21.68
CA ILE A 257 16.63 0.13 22.59
C ILE A 257 17.56 0.74 23.63
N MET A 258 18.50 -0.03 24.18
CA MET A 258 19.50 0.49 25.13
C MET A 258 20.31 1.62 24.50
N LEU A 259 20.77 1.46 23.26
CA LEU A 259 21.51 2.49 22.53
C LEU A 259 20.64 3.71 22.17
N GLN A 260 19.32 3.53 21.95
CA GLN A 260 18.43 4.67 21.73
C GLN A 260 18.23 5.52 22.98
N GLN A 261 18.30 4.93 24.17
CA GLN A 261 18.09 5.64 25.43
C GLN A 261 19.34 6.34 25.92
N ASN A 262 20.51 5.74 25.79
CA ASN A 262 21.78 6.27 26.31
C ASN A 262 22.97 5.75 25.50
N HIS A 263 24.02 6.58 25.39
CA HIS A 263 25.25 6.27 24.67
C HIS A 263 26.50 6.33 25.57
N ASP A 264 26.33 6.20 26.89
CA ASP A 264 27.48 6.12 27.77
C ASP A 264 28.24 4.78 27.64
N LEU A 265 29.47 4.75 28.12
CA LEU A 265 30.32 3.56 28.00
C LEU A 265 29.77 2.31 28.72
N ALA A 266 28.95 2.50 29.76
CA ALA A 266 28.33 1.38 30.45
C ALA A 266 27.23 0.77 29.58
N THR A 267 26.37 1.61 29.01
CA THR A 267 25.32 1.19 28.06
C THR A 267 25.92 0.54 26.83
N LEU A 268 26.98 1.09 26.25
CA LEU A 268 27.67 0.48 25.11
C LEU A 268 28.16 -0.95 25.39
N ARG A 269 28.71 -1.17 26.61
CA ARG A 269 29.20 -2.49 27.02
C ARG A 269 28.06 -3.50 27.19
N GLU A 270 26.96 -3.08 27.78
CA GLU A 270 25.80 -3.96 27.95
C GLU A 270 25.12 -4.26 26.59
N ALA A 271 24.93 -3.25 25.74
CA ALA A 271 24.41 -3.45 24.40
C ALA A 271 25.31 -4.38 23.55
N LYS A 272 26.64 -4.27 23.69
CA LYS A 272 27.60 -5.20 23.04
C LYS A 272 27.29 -6.65 23.43
N LYS A 273 27.08 -6.92 24.73
CA LYS A 273 26.74 -8.29 25.17
C LYS A 273 25.44 -8.79 24.59
N GLU A 274 24.44 -7.93 24.47
CA GLU A 274 23.17 -8.30 23.86
C GLU A 274 23.34 -8.63 22.36
N PHE A 275 24.09 -7.84 21.59
CA PHE A 275 24.36 -8.16 20.18
C PHE A 275 25.23 -9.42 20.01
N GLU A 276 26.19 -9.65 20.89
CA GLU A 276 26.99 -10.88 20.92
C GLU A 276 26.10 -12.10 21.22
N ALA A 277 25.13 -11.98 22.14
CA ALA A 277 24.16 -13.03 22.45
C ALA A 277 23.23 -13.31 21.25
N GLU A 278 22.81 -12.27 20.55
CA GLU A 278 22.05 -12.44 19.31
C GLU A 278 22.82 -13.25 18.27
N LEU A 279 24.10 -12.98 18.07
CA LEU A 279 24.93 -13.73 17.11
C LEU A 279 25.21 -15.18 17.52
N GLN A 280 25.04 -15.57 18.81
CA GLN A 280 25.07 -16.97 19.22
C GLN A 280 23.76 -17.70 18.80
N ILE A 281 22.64 -16.98 18.68
CA ILE A 281 21.34 -17.52 18.30
C ILE A 281 21.18 -17.47 16.77
N ASP A 282 21.46 -16.33 16.18
CA ASP A 282 21.41 -16.06 14.74
C ASP A 282 22.74 -15.50 14.22
N PRO A 283 23.70 -16.33 13.85
CA PRO A 283 24.97 -15.91 13.26
C PRO A 283 24.81 -15.18 11.90
N GLY A 284 23.61 -15.21 11.30
CA GLY A 284 23.28 -14.52 10.06
C GLY A 284 22.78 -13.08 10.27
N ASN A 285 22.69 -12.59 11.48
CA ASN A 285 22.15 -11.27 11.77
C ASN A 285 23.14 -10.15 11.39
N ALA A 286 23.07 -9.69 10.13
CA ALA A 286 23.93 -8.61 9.63
C ALA A 286 23.78 -7.31 10.43
N ARG A 287 22.58 -7.03 10.97
CA ARG A 287 22.35 -5.83 11.78
C ARG A 287 23.06 -5.88 13.13
N ALA A 288 23.11 -7.05 13.76
CA ALA A 288 23.87 -7.23 15.02
C ALA A 288 25.36 -7.04 14.78
N GLU A 289 25.93 -7.61 13.73
CA GLU A 289 27.32 -7.36 13.32
C GLU A 289 27.58 -5.86 13.04
N PHE A 290 26.66 -5.19 12.35
CA PHE A 290 26.79 -3.75 12.10
C PHE A 290 26.82 -2.94 13.42
N GLN A 291 25.94 -3.23 14.37
CA GLN A 291 25.90 -2.54 15.67
C GLN A 291 27.18 -2.79 16.51
N LEU A 292 27.72 -4.00 16.46
CA LEU A 292 29.01 -4.29 17.12
C LEU A 292 30.15 -3.49 16.49
N GLY A 293 30.14 -3.33 15.16
CA GLY A 293 31.09 -2.47 14.46
C GLY A 293 30.97 -0.99 14.87
N GLU A 294 29.73 -0.48 14.99
CA GLU A 294 29.50 0.89 15.45
C GLU A 294 30.00 1.10 16.88
N ILE A 295 29.74 0.16 17.80
CA ILE A 295 30.26 0.22 19.19
C ILE A 295 31.78 0.23 19.20
N ALA A 296 32.43 -0.64 18.42
CA ALA A 296 33.89 -0.69 18.28
C ALA A 296 34.43 0.64 17.71
N GLY A 297 33.75 1.23 16.74
CA GLY A 297 34.08 2.53 16.13
C GLY A 297 34.03 3.67 17.16
N VAL A 298 33.01 3.69 18.04
CA VAL A 298 32.89 4.70 19.11
C VAL A 298 34.09 4.66 20.06
N VAL A 299 34.58 3.47 20.42
CA VAL A 299 35.75 3.31 21.28
C VAL A 299 37.08 3.33 20.52
N ARG A 300 37.02 3.56 19.20
CA ARG A 300 38.15 3.63 18.26
C ARG A 300 38.97 2.33 18.15
N ASP A 301 38.33 1.19 18.42
CA ASP A 301 38.90 -0.11 18.09
C ASP A 301 38.62 -0.42 16.62
N TRP A 302 39.45 0.20 15.74
CA TRP A 302 39.25 0.08 14.30
C TRP A 302 39.46 -1.34 13.77
N LYS A 303 40.24 -2.16 14.48
CA LYS A 303 40.43 -3.56 14.11
C LYS A 303 39.15 -4.37 14.30
N ASP A 304 38.53 -4.22 15.46
CA ASP A 304 37.27 -4.89 15.80
C ASP A 304 36.13 -4.34 14.92
N ALA A 305 36.07 -3.02 14.73
CA ALA A 305 35.10 -2.35 13.85
C ALA A 305 35.16 -2.90 12.41
N ILE A 306 36.37 -2.99 11.81
CA ILE A 306 36.55 -3.56 10.46
C ILE A 306 36.06 -5.00 10.40
N THR A 307 36.36 -5.81 11.42
CA THR A 307 35.93 -7.22 11.45
C THR A 307 34.41 -7.32 11.42
N HIS A 308 33.72 -6.60 12.28
CA HIS A 308 32.26 -6.61 12.36
C HIS A 308 31.59 -6.00 11.14
N PHE A 309 32.05 -4.85 10.63
CA PHE A 309 31.51 -4.28 9.42
C PHE A 309 31.74 -5.17 8.18
N ALA A 310 32.91 -5.84 8.10
CA ALA A 310 33.16 -6.79 7.02
C ALA A 310 32.23 -8.02 7.10
N ASN A 311 31.94 -8.51 8.31
CA ASN A 311 30.93 -9.55 8.51
C ASN A 311 29.52 -9.07 8.11
N ALA A 312 29.12 -7.86 8.52
CA ALA A 312 27.83 -7.28 8.15
C ALA A 312 27.67 -7.18 6.64
N THR A 313 28.69 -6.66 5.93
CA THR A 313 28.66 -6.56 4.44
C THR A 313 28.77 -7.91 3.72
N ARG A 314 29.34 -8.92 4.34
CA ARG A 314 29.33 -10.29 3.82
C ARG A 314 27.96 -10.94 3.96
N LEU A 315 27.26 -10.68 5.06
CA LEU A 315 25.90 -11.21 5.34
C LEU A 315 24.83 -10.48 4.53
N ASP A 316 24.95 -9.16 4.43
CA ASP A 316 24.09 -8.30 3.62
C ASP A 316 24.96 -7.39 2.71
N PRO A 317 25.27 -7.81 1.48
CA PRO A 317 26.14 -7.06 0.55
C PRO A 317 25.56 -5.71 0.09
N ASP A 318 24.27 -5.49 0.28
CA ASP A 318 23.56 -4.28 -0.13
C ASP A 318 23.27 -3.33 1.05
N MET A 319 23.77 -3.65 2.25
CA MET A 319 23.66 -2.79 3.43
C MET A 319 24.58 -1.55 3.29
N VAL A 320 24.06 -0.51 2.64
CA VAL A 320 24.80 0.74 2.39
C VAL A 320 25.41 1.34 3.67
N PRO A 321 24.72 1.42 4.82
CA PRO A 321 25.38 1.91 6.05
C PRO A 321 26.62 1.11 6.45
N ALA A 322 26.58 -0.21 6.39
CA ALA A 322 27.73 -1.05 6.73
C ALA A 322 28.91 -0.86 5.78
N LEU A 323 28.63 -0.71 4.47
CA LEU A 323 29.66 -0.41 3.48
C LEU A 323 30.33 0.93 3.73
N VAL A 324 29.58 1.96 4.09
CA VAL A 324 30.09 3.30 4.40
C VAL A 324 30.93 3.27 5.69
N SER A 325 30.42 2.63 6.75
CA SER A 325 31.14 2.50 8.03
C SER A 325 32.41 1.63 7.89
N LEU A 326 32.37 0.57 7.06
CA LEU A 326 33.57 -0.23 6.75
C LEU A 326 34.65 0.63 6.07
N GLY A 327 34.25 1.44 5.09
CA GLY A 327 35.17 2.36 4.42
C GLY A 327 35.78 3.38 5.38
N GLU A 328 34.96 3.96 6.29
CA GLU A 328 35.44 4.86 7.32
C GLU A 328 36.43 4.19 8.27
N ALA A 329 36.10 2.99 8.73
CA ALA A 329 36.97 2.23 9.63
C ALA A 329 38.34 1.92 8.97
N TYR A 330 38.36 1.54 7.68
CA TYR A 330 39.60 1.38 6.93
C TYR A 330 40.41 2.68 6.84
N VAL A 331 39.77 3.80 6.49
CA VAL A 331 40.45 5.11 6.42
C VAL A 331 41.01 5.51 7.79
N SER A 332 40.29 5.25 8.87
CA SER A 332 40.69 5.56 10.24
C SER A 332 41.80 4.65 10.75
N ALA A 333 41.85 3.41 10.30
CA ALA A 333 42.93 2.46 10.57
C ALA A 333 44.16 2.67 9.69
N GLY A 334 44.19 3.68 8.79
CA GLY A 334 45.28 3.93 7.87
C GLY A 334 45.33 3.02 6.64
N ARG A 335 44.36 2.15 6.46
CA ARG A 335 44.19 1.20 5.35
C ARG A 335 43.37 1.81 4.21
N VAL A 336 43.83 2.93 3.67
CA VAL A 336 43.04 3.79 2.79
C VAL A 336 42.67 3.12 1.47
N GLU A 337 43.54 2.29 0.89
CA GLU A 337 43.30 1.53 -0.33
C GLU A 337 42.09 0.57 -0.14
N ASP A 338 42.02 -0.09 1.02
CA ASP A 338 40.99 -1.06 1.32
C ASP A 338 39.58 -0.40 1.44
N ALA A 339 39.56 0.90 1.76
CA ALA A 339 38.32 1.66 1.86
C ALA A 339 37.63 1.88 0.49
N LEU A 340 38.37 1.83 -0.63
CA LEU A 340 37.84 2.19 -1.94
C LEU A 340 36.72 1.24 -2.40
N ALA A 341 36.89 -0.07 -2.20
CA ALA A 341 35.91 -1.06 -2.69
C ALA A 341 34.53 -0.90 -2.00
N PRO A 342 34.44 -0.91 -0.67
CA PRO A 342 33.15 -0.75 -0.01
C PRO A 342 32.51 0.62 -0.26
N LEU A 343 33.29 1.72 -0.30
CA LEU A 343 32.73 3.05 -0.56
C LEU A 343 32.21 3.21 -1.99
N LYS A 344 32.89 2.64 -2.99
CA LYS A 344 32.39 2.59 -4.36
C LYS A 344 31.07 1.82 -4.44
N ARG A 345 31.03 0.64 -3.83
CA ARG A 345 29.80 -0.16 -3.80
C ARG A 345 28.64 0.62 -3.15
N ALA A 346 28.91 1.36 -2.07
CA ALA A 346 27.90 2.21 -1.44
C ALA A 346 27.36 3.29 -2.38
N THR A 347 28.24 3.95 -3.18
CA THR A 347 27.80 4.96 -4.18
C THR A 347 27.09 4.37 -5.39
N GLU A 348 27.37 3.12 -5.75
CA GLU A 348 26.65 2.39 -6.81
C GLU A 348 25.23 2.02 -6.35
N LEU A 349 25.08 1.55 -5.12
CA LEU A 349 23.79 1.16 -4.55
C LEU A 349 22.89 2.37 -4.24
N ASP A 350 23.49 3.43 -3.71
CA ASP A 350 22.79 4.68 -3.42
C ASP A 350 23.57 5.89 -3.99
N PRO A 351 23.30 6.25 -5.25
CA PRO A 351 23.97 7.40 -5.91
C PRO A 351 23.61 8.77 -5.30
N GLN A 352 22.70 8.83 -4.33
CA GLN A 352 22.38 10.05 -3.60
C GLN A 352 22.93 10.03 -2.18
N ASN A 353 23.74 9.03 -1.81
CA ASN A 353 24.33 8.92 -0.48
C ASN A 353 25.41 9.96 -0.25
N VAL A 354 25.05 10.96 0.56
CA VAL A 354 25.94 12.09 0.88
C VAL A 354 27.22 11.62 1.58
N ASP A 355 27.09 10.70 2.55
CA ASP A 355 28.24 10.24 3.35
C ASP A 355 29.19 9.36 2.53
N ALA A 356 28.65 8.48 1.68
CA ALA A 356 29.46 7.62 0.82
C ALA A 356 30.36 8.44 -0.11
N HIS A 357 29.79 9.42 -0.84
CA HIS A 357 30.56 10.29 -1.73
C HIS A 357 31.61 11.13 -0.97
N TYR A 358 31.24 11.69 0.17
CA TYR A 358 32.19 12.44 0.99
C TYR A 358 33.37 11.58 1.41
N ARG A 359 33.11 10.39 1.99
CA ARG A 359 34.16 9.49 2.48
C ARG A 359 35.03 8.95 1.35
N LEU A 360 34.44 8.65 0.20
CA LEU A 360 35.18 8.22 -0.98
C LEU A 360 36.10 9.34 -1.50
N SER A 361 35.63 10.59 -1.50
CA SER A 361 36.46 11.74 -1.85
C SER A 361 37.66 11.93 -0.91
N VAL A 362 37.44 11.73 0.40
CA VAL A 362 38.50 11.79 1.42
C VAL A 362 39.52 10.65 1.20
N ALA A 363 39.05 9.43 0.93
CA ALA A 363 39.92 8.30 0.66
C ALA A 363 40.80 8.55 -0.58
N TYR A 364 40.21 8.99 -1.70
CA TYR A 364 40.96 9.33 -2.89
C TYR A 364 41.98 10.44 -2.65
N ARG A 365 41.62 11.49 -1.89
CA ARG A 365 42.53 12.59 -1.57
C ARG A 365 43.75 12.13 -0.76
N ARG A 366 43.55 11.23 0.22
CA ARG A 366 44.63 10.65 1.01
C ARG A 366 45.59 9.79 0.18
N LEU A 367 45.09 9.22 -0.94
CA LEU A 367 45.90 8.44 -1.90
C LEU A 367 46.54 9.32 -2.99
N GLY A 368 46.40 10.65 -2.91
CA GLY A 368 46.89 11.56 -3.96
C GLY A 368 46.12 11.54 -5.28
N ARG A 369 44.99 10.82 -5.32
CA ARG A 369 44.12 10.68 -6.50
C ARG A 369 43.16 11.86 -6.56
N ASN A 370 43.72 13.06 -6.85
CA ASN A 370 42.97 14.31 -6.72
C ASN A 370 41.81 14.45 -7.72
N HIS A 371 41.96 13.95 -8.95
CA HIS A 371 40.90 14.02 -9.96
C HIS A 371 39.65 13.23 -9.54
N GLU A 372 39.85 12.00 -9.04
CA GLU A 372 38.75 11.19 -8.56
C GLU A 372 38.13 11.78 -7.26
N ALA A 373 38.99 12.34 -6.41
CA ALA A 373 38.50 13.03 -5.21
C ALA A 373 37.58 14.22 -5.56
N ASP A 374 37.94 15.02 -6.56
CA ASP A 374 37.16 16.17 -6.98
C ASP A 374 35.85 15.75 -7.68
N HIS A 375 35.86 14.63 -8.41
CA HIS A 375 34.64 14.03 -8.98
C HIS A 375 33.67 13.63 -7.90
N GLU A 376 34.10 12.89 -6.87
CA GLU A 376 33.26 12.46 -5.77
C GLU A 376 32.77 13.64 -4.90
N LEU A 377 33.60 14.67 -4.75
CA LEU A 377 33.21 15.90 -4.06
C LEU A 377 32.10 16.68 -4.81
N ALA A 378 32.13 16.65 -6.14
CA ALA A 378 31.05 17.23 -6.96
C ALA A 378 29.75 16.43 -6.80
N ALA A 379 29.80 15.09 -6.78
CA ALA A 379 28.66 14.23 -6.52
C ALA A 379 28.08 14.46 -5.10
N TYR A 380 28.95 14.54 -4.09
CA TYR A 380 28.56 14.93 -2.73
C TYR A 380 27.75 16.23 -2.70
N LYS A 381 28.27 17.32 -3.34
CA LYS A 381 27.58 18.62 -3.36
C LYS A 381 26.19 18.51 -3.99
N LYS A 382 26.07 17.81 -5.10
CA LYS A 382 24.79 17.60 -5.78
C LYS A 382 23.80 16.81 -4.93
N ALA A 383 24.24 15.73 -4.28
CA ALA A 383 23.41 14.93 -3.38
C ALA A 383 22.96 15.75 -2.16
N TYR A 384 23.87 16.53 -1.57
CA TYR A 384 23.59 17.40 -0.43
C TYR A 384 22.56 18.49 -0.76
N GLU A 385 22.67 19.15 -1.92
CA GLU A 385 21.69 20.13 -2.39
C GLU A 385 20.31 19.48 -2.57
N THR A 386 20.25 18.28 -3.10
CA THR A 386 18.99 17.54 -3.25
C THR A 386 18.37 17.23 -1.89
N LEU A 387 19.17 16.79 -0.92
CA LEU A 387 18.72 16.54 0.45
C LEU A 387 18.17 17.82 1.11
N LEU A 388 18.84 18.97 0.92
CA LEU A 388 18.35 20.25 1.44
C LEU A 388 17.00 20.64 0.84
N LYS A 389 16.81 20.47 -0.47
CA LYS A 389 15.52 20.75 -1.13
C LYS A 389 14.40 19.85 -0.59
N ILE A 390 14.67 18.57 -0.34
CA ILE A 390 13.70 17.65 0.26
C ILE A 390 13.34 18.11 1.67
N LYS A 391 14.34 18.42 2.52
CA LYS A 391 14.10 18.93 3.88
C LYS A 391 13.29 20.22 3.91
N GLN A 392 13.53 21.14 2.98
CA GLN A 392 12.76 22.39 2.83
C GLN A 392 11.29 22.10 2.45
N ARG A 393 11.04 21.18 1.51
CA ARG A 393 9.67 20.77 1.11
C ARG A 393 8.90 20.15 2.27
N ILE A 394 9.54 19.27 3.04
CA ILE A 394 8.92 18.66 4.23
C ILE A 394 8.55 19.74 5.25
N ARG A 395 9.45 20.67 5.55
CA ARG A 395 9.16 21.78 6.46
C ARG A 395 8.03 22.69 5.96
N ALA A 396 8.00 22.99 4.67
CA ALA A 396 6.92 23.79 4.06
C ALA A 396 5.57 23.04 4.08
N GLY A 397 5.55 21.73 3.86
CA GLY A 397 4.34 20.89 3.94
C GLY A 397 3.80 20.74 5.36
N VAL A 398 4.66 20.75 6.37
CA VAL A 398 4.26 20.68 7.80
C VAL A 398 3.82 22.08 8.30
N GLY A 399 4.38 23.16 7.76
CA GLY A 399 4.00 24.55 8.15
C GLY A 399 2.69 25.04 7.52
N GLY A 400 2.21 24.40 6.43
CA GLY A 400 0.95 24.79 5.76
C GLY A 400 -0.32 24.35 6.50
N GLY A 401 -0.22 23.43 7.46
CA GLY A 401 -1.37 22.97 8.26
C GLY A 401 -1.72 23.83 9.47
N GLU A 402 -0.78 24.64 9.97
CA GLU A 402 -1.01 25.48 11.16
C GLU A 402 -1.45 26.93 10.86
N SER A 403 -1.28 27.42 9.64
CA SER A 403 -1.65 28.81 9.30
C SER A 403 -3.14 28.99 8.97
N ASP A 404 -3.85 27.95 8.51
CA ASP A 404 -5.28 28.07 8.19
C ASP A 404 -6.23 27.93 9.39
N SER A 405 -5.75 27.46 10.56
CA SER A 405 -6.58 27.36 11.76
C SER A 405 -6.64 28.66 12.60
N LYS A 406 -5.80 29.65 12.34
CA LYS A 406 -5.76 30.92 13.09
C LYS A 406 -6.45 32.10 12.40
N ALA A 407 -6.88 31.96 11.14
CA ALA A 407 -7.59 33.03 10.41
C ALA A 407 -9.12 32.99 10.57
N GLY A 408 -9.69 32.01 11.25
CA GLY A 408 -11.14 31.81 11.40
C GLY A 408 -11.81 32.45 12.62
N ASN A 409 -11.09 33.07 13.57
CA ASN A 409 -11.68 33.52 14.84
C ASN A 409 -11.48 35.02 15.16
N ALA A 410 -11.38 35.87 14.15
CA ALA A 410 -11.37 37.35 14.38
C ALA A 410 -12.43 38.06 13.54
N ASN A 411 -13.70 37.66 13.66
CA ASN A 411 -14.87 38.46 13.31
C ASN A 411 -16.16 37.72 13.71
N GLN A 412 -16.48 37.76 14.99
CA GLN A 412 -17.87 37.81 15.50
C GLN A 412 -17.87 38.45 16.89
#